data_d41d29b687d061a14cd2524842e9f6d4
#
_entry.id   d41d29b687d061a14cd2524842e9f6d4
#
_cell.length_a   1.000
_cell.length_b   1.000
_cell.length_c   1.000
_cell.angle_alpha   90.00
_cell.angle_beta   90.00
_cell.angle_gamma   90.00
#
_symmetry.space_group_name_H-M   'P 1'
#
loop_
_entity.id
_entity.type
_entity.pdbx_description
1 polymer ?
#
loop_
_entity_poly.entity_id
_entity_poly.type
_entity_poly.pdbx_seq_one_letter_code
_entity_poly.pdbx_strand_id
1 'polypeptide(L)'
;MLVMKVADEGSAMRVSAGTKGLHGSARAVPPTKPDASGIAASTAASTAPSDASAPRHPSAAHPAVPQSAAPRPVVRAGLDDLLGHALRLKAVFTDLDGTFLTADHLLPPRTAQIVDRLQATGVRFVPTSGRTVAALRSFFGDLLGRIDYVAGNGMDVVAGGVCVAHREYVRDDVEALLDATRRCSQPAAFVVFGADGPYLMDLDVDFARSCIESLEHAEVRPLDRGLFDDPIAKVALIARRDAGELVRELEPVAGDRFDFAPCGANWIDVLVKGVDKIDGIRAVMGHLGAAPDEVAAFGDSLNDLGMMRALPLSVAVSNAMEELKPHCAFEIGSNADGAVPACLERIAALREAALRPRAR
;
A
#
# COMPACT_ATOMS: atom_id res chain seq x y z
N MET A 1 -15.02 -8.76 1.95
CA MET A 1 -15.29 -9.61 3.13
C MET A 1 -15.05 -11.06 2.72
N LEU A 2 -13.82 -11.52 2.85
CA LEU A 2 -13.47 -12.92 2.58
C LEU A 2 -13.71 -13.71 3.85
N VAL A 3 -14.85 -14.38 3.93
CA VAL A 3 -15.14 -15.36 4.98
C VAL A 3 -14.39 -16.63 4.59
N MET A 4 -13.22 -16.87 5.19
CA MET A 4 -12.54 -18.17 5.08
C MET A 4 -13.37 -19.23 5.81
N LYS A 5 -13.97 -20.14 5.06
CA LYS A 5 -14.51 -21.39 5.60
C LYS A 5 -13.33 -22.27 6.04
N VAL A 6 -13.25 -22.52 7.33
CA VAL A 6 -12.41 -23.57 7.88
C VAL A 6 -12.95 -24.90 7.34
N ALA A 7 -12.17 -25.60 6.52
CA ALA A 7 -12.48 -26.95 6.08
C ALA A 7 -12.09 -27.92 7.19
N ASP A 8 -13.10 -28.71 7.62
CA ASP A 8 -12.99 -29.80 8.57
C ASP A 8 -12.21 -30.97 7.95
N GLU A 9 -11.33 -31.58 8.71
CA GLU A 9 -10.47 -32.69 8.30
C GLU A 9 -11.28 -33.97 8.05
N GLY A 10 -11.01 -34.62 6.92
CA GLY A 10 -11.33 -36.02 6.75
C GLY A 10 -11.70 -36.48 5.35
N SER A 11 -10.74 -36.66 4.46
CA SER A 11 -10.80 -37.78 3.50
C SER A 11 -9.47 -37.97 2.78
N ALA A 12 -8.79 -39.06 3.09
CA ALA A 12 -7.60 -39.51 2.39
C ALA A 12 -7.97 -40.08 1.01
N MET A 13 -7.46 -39.49 -0.06
CA MET A 13 -7.52 -40.07 -1.39
C MET A 13 -6.10 -40.38 -1.89
N ARG A 14 -5.80 -41.68 -1.98
CA ARG A 14 -4.58 -42.22 -2.59
C ARG A 14 -4.62 -41.96 -4.09
N VAL A 15 -3.58 -41.35 -4.64
CA VAL A 15 -3.32 -41.36 -6.06
C VAL A 15 -1.98 -42.06 -6.32
N SER A 16 -2.04 -43.12 -7.13
CA SER A 16 -0.92 -43.99 -7.49
C SER A 16 0.03 -43.30 -8.46
N ALA A 17 1.32 -43.48 -8.22
CA ALA A 17 2.40 -43.11 -9.11
C ALA A 17 2.49 -44.03 -10.35
N GLY A 18 2.49 -43.41 -11.53
CA GLY A 18 2.84 -44.07 -12.79
C GLY A 18 4.16 -43.50 -13.34
N THR A 19 5.22 -44.28 -13.19
CA THR A 19 6.54 -44.04 -13.77
C THR A 19 6.54 -44.33 -15.25
N LYS A 20 7.04 -43.44 -16.10
CA LYS A 20 7.70 -43.77 -17.38
C LYS A 20 8.88 -42.84 -17.61
N GLY A 21 10.07 -43.44 -17.61
CA GLY A 21 11.33 -42.78 -17.90
C GLY A 21 11.53 -42.48 -19.37
N LEU A 22 12.33 -41.46 -19.62
CA LEU A 22 13.13 -41.31 -20.85
C LEU A 22 14.46 -40.64 -20.50
N HIS A 23 15.55 -41.36 -20.81
CA HIS A 23 16.92 -40.91 -20.72
C HIS A 23 17.22 -39.81 -21.75
N GLY A 24 17.93 -38.76 -21.33
CA GLY A 24 18.56 -37.79 -22.20
C GLY A 24 19.72 -37.12 -21.47
N SER A 25 20.95 -37.60 -21.77
CA SER A 25 22.20 -37.06 -21.23
C SER A 25 22.54 -35.71 -21.87
N ALA A 26 22.77 -34.68 -21.07
CA ALA A 26 23.49 -33.50 -21.51
C ALA A 26 24.60 -33.16 -20.50
N ARG A 27 25.82 -33.07 -21.03
CA ARG A 27 27.09 -32.80 -20.36
C ARG A 27 27.10 -31.44 -19.72
N ALA A 28 27.53 -31.36 -18.47
CA ALA A 28 27.88 -30.13 -17.77
C ALA A 28 29.23 -29.59 -18.28
N VAL A 29 29.29 -28.26 -18.50
CA VAL A 29 30.51 -27.48 -18.73
C VAL A 29 30.76 -26.67 -17.46
N PRO A 30 31.97 -26.69 -16.86
CA PRO A 30 32.29 -25.95 -15.66
C PRO A 30 32.56 -24.45 -15.97
N PRO A 31 32.27 -23.49 -15.05
CA PRO A 31 32.59 -22.10 -15.24
C PRO A 31 34.08 -21.82 -14.96
N THR A 32 34.71 -21.06 -15.85
CA THR A 32 36.08 -20.52 -15.73
C THR A 32 36.13 -19.35 -14.79
N LYS A 33 37.09 -19.34 -13.86
CA LYS A 33 37.46 -18.21 -13.00
C LYS A 33 38.18 -17.11 -13.85
N PRO A 34 37.97 -15.84 -13.55
CA PRO A 34 38.88 -14.78 -14.01
C PRO A 34 40.02 -14.54 -13.00
N ASP A 35 41.21 -14.35 -13.57
CA ASP A 35 42.49 -14.14 -12.92
C ASP A 35 42.56 -12.79 -12.15
N ALA A 36 43.30 -12.89 -11.01
CA ALA A 36 43.71 -11.75 -10.22
C ALA A 36 45.07 -11.24 -10.74
N SER A 37 45.16 -9.99 -11.12
CA SER A 37 46.43 -9.25 -11.21
C SER A 37 46.22 -7.80 -10.73
N GLY A 38 46.67 -7.48 -9.66
CA GLY A 38 47.51 -6.59 -8.90
C GLY A 38 47.57 -5.17 -9.40
N ILE A 39 47.15 -4.22 -8.54
CA ILE A 39 47.75 -2.88 -8.45
C ILE A 39 47.86 -2.49 -6.98
N ALA A 40 49.04 -1.96 -6.62
CA ALA A 40 49.53 -1.76 -5.29
C ALA A 40 48.88 -0.66 -4.47
N ALA A 41 49.00 -0.81 -3.16
CA ALA A 41 48.64 0.10 -2.09
C ALA A 41 49.37 1.46 -2.19
N SER A 42 48.62 2.53 -1.87
CA SER A 42 49.19 3.78 -1.36
C SER A 42 48.41 4.17 -0.08
N THR A 43 49.09 3.97 1.05
CA THR A 43 48.67 4.45 2.37
C THR A 43 48.89 5.95 2.45
N ALA A 44 47.83 6.70 2.75
CA ALA A 44 47.95 8.03 3.35
C ALA A 44 46.86 8.17 4.42
N ALA A 45 47.30 8.12 5.68
CA ALA A 45 46.46 8.45 6.83
C ALA A 45 46.18 9.96 6.83
N SER A 46 44.93 10.34 6.89
CA SER A 46 44.49 11.69 7.23
C SER A 46 43.40 11.57 8.29
N THR A 47 43.81 11.98 9.49
CA THR A 47 42.95 12.24 10.65
C THR A 47 42.18 13.53 10.39
N ALA A 48 40.84 13.47 10.37
CA ALA A 48 39.98 14.64 10.46
C ALA A 48 38.79 14.33 11.41
N PRO A 49 38.33 15.33 12.18
CA PRO A 49 37.43 15.10 13.33
C PRO A 49 35.98 14.89 12.93
N SER A 50 35.32 14.02 13.70
CA SER A 50 33.89 13.82 13.69
C SER A 50 33.17 15.06 14.22
N ASP A 51 32.57 15.83 13.35
CA ASP A 51 31.44 16.72 13.65
C ASP A 51 30.73 17.08 12.34
N ALA A 52 29.70 16.35 12.02
CA ALA A 52 28.77 16.72 10.95
C ALA A 52 27.35 16.35 11.38
N SER A 53 26.75 17.24 12.18
CA SER A 53 25.30 17.34 12.30
C SER A 53 24.73 17.66 10.92
N ALA A 54 24.04 16.70 10.34
CA ALA A 54 23.29 16.90 9.09
C ALA A 54 22.27 18.04 9.28
N PRO A 55 22.09 18.92 8.28
CA PRO A 55 21.12 20.01 8.38
C PRO A 55 19.71 19.42 8.41
N ARG A 56 18.99 19.67 9.51
CA ARG A 56 17.53 19.43 9.58
C ARG A 56 16.88 20.38 8.59
N HIS A 57 16.31 19.83 7.50
CA HIS A 57 15.46 20.60 6.61
C HIS A 57 14.29 21.18 7.41
N PRO A 58 13.98 22.47 7.28
CA PRO A 58 12.81 23.05 7.93
C PRO A 58 11.56 22.39 7.36
N SER A 59 10.76 21.77 8.23
CA SER A 59 9.42 21.32 7.92
C SER A 59 8.62 22.52 7.42
N ALA A 60 8.32 22.56 6.12
CA ALA A 60 7.38 23.53 5.59
C ALA A 60 6.02 23.26 6.25
N ALA A 61 5.53 24.21 7.01
CA ALA A 61 4.21 24.16 7.61
C ALA A 61 3.15 24.11 6.50
N HIS A 62 2.60 22.91 6.26
CA HIS A 62 1.45 22.77 5.39
C HIS A 62 0.22 23.39 6.09
N PRO A 63 -0.67 24.09 5.36
CA PRO A 63 -1.89 24.63 5.94
C PRO A 63 -2.72 23.49 6.54
N ALA A 64 -3.00 23.57 7.83
CA ALA A 64 -3.79 22.60 8.55
C ALA A 64 -5.20 22.52 7.96
N VAL A 65 -5.55 21.40 7.35
CA VAL A 65 -6.96 21.08 7.08
C VAL A 65 -7.59 20.71 8.42
N PRO A 66 -8.76 21.27 8.79
CA PRO A 66 -9.39 21.02 10.10
C PRO A 66 -9.65 19.53 10.29
N GLN A 67 -9.14 18.94 11.36
CA GLN A 67 -9.31 17.53 11.73
C GLN A 67 -10.73 17.18 12.24
N SER A 68 -11.66 18.12 12.29
CA SER A 68 -13.00 17.94 12.84
C SER A 68 -14.06 18.46 11.87
N ALA A 69 -14.41 17.62 10.87
CA ALA A 69 -15.70 17.76 10.23
C ALA A 69 -16.67 16.78 10.90
N ALA A 70 -17.74 17.27 11.50
CA ALA A 70 -18.86 16.46 11.95
C ALA A 70 -19.42 15.62 10.79
N PRO A 71 -19.98 14.42 11.03
CA PRO A 71 -20.55 13.60 9.98
C PRO A 71 -21.59 14.42 9.20
N ARG A 72 -21.40 14.52 7.89
CA ARG A 72 -22.36 15.20 7.01
C ARG A 72 -23.62 14.35 6.91
N PRO A 73 -24.84 14.94 6.83
CA PRO A 73 -26.04 14.17 6.56
C PRO A 73 -25.90 13.49 5.21
N VAL A 74 -26.01 12.14 5.21
CA VAL A 74 -25.67 11.29 4.06
C VAL A 74 -26.86 11.28 3.08
N VAL A 75 -26.87 12.23 2.14
CA VAL A 75 -27.45 11.97 0.81
C VAL A 75 -26.25 11.63 -0.06
N ARG A 76 -25.97 10.34 -0.25
CA ARG A 76 -24.89 9.91 -1.14
C ARG A 76 -25.30 10.21 -2.57
N ALA A 77 -24.57 11.11 -3.19
CA ALA A 77 -24.70 11.38 -4.61
C ALA A 77 -24.15 10.18 -5.41
N GLY A 78 -24.73 9.94 -6.56
CA GLY A 78 -24.32 8.81 -7.42
C GLY A 78 -23.16 9.17 -8.36
N LEU A 79 -22.85 8.21 -9.23
CA LEU A 79 -21.80 8.35 -10.24
C LEU A 79 -21.97 9.58 -11.14
N ASP A 80 -23.19 9.91 -11.56
CA ASP A 80 -23.42 11.05 -12.47
C ASP A 80 -23.14 12.40 -11.78
N ASP A 81 -23.42 12.52 -10.47
CA ASP A 81 -23.07 13.71 -9.70
C ASP A 81 -21.55 13.85 -9.56
N LEU A 82 -20.84 12.75 -9.28
CA LEU A 82 -19.38 12.74 -9.26
C LEU A 82 -18.79 13.18 -10.61
N LEU A 83 -19.34 12.68 -11.72
CA LEU A 83 -18.88 13.04 -13.06
C LEU A 83 -19.10 14.52 -13.41
N GLY A 84 -20.02 15.22 -12.74
CA GLY A 84 -20.16 16.67 -12.82
C GLY A 84 -18.89 17.43 -12.43
N HIS A 85 -17.99 16.82 -11.65
CA HIS A 85 -16.70 17.39 -11.26
C HIS A 85 -15.54 17.03 -12.21
N ALA A 86 -15.73 16.16 -13.18
CA ALA A 86 -14.67 15.56 -14.01
C ALA A 86 -13.74 16.61 -14.66
N LEU A 87 -14.26 17.74 -15.11
CA LEU A 87 -13.46 18.77 -15.80
C LEU A 87 -12.52 19.54 -14.88
N ARG A 88 -12.72 19.49 -13.58
CA ARG A 88 -11.91 20.20 -12.57
C ARG A 88 -10.82 19.31 -11.99
N LEU A 89 -10.92 17.98 -12.13
CA LEU A 89 -10.01 17.04 -11.51
C LEU A 89 -8.58 17.22 -12.04
N LYS A 90 -7.63 17.28 -11.13
CA LYS A 90 -6.17 17.21 -11.36
C LYS A 90 -5.60 15.84 -11.02
N ALA A 91 -6.21 15.15 -10.04
CA ALA A 91 -5.79 13.79 -9.66
C ALA A 91 -6.97 12.94 -9.20
N VAL A 92 -6.81 11.63 -9.35
CA VAL A 92 -7.66 10.61 -8.76
C VAL A 92 -6.79 9.69 -7.91
N PHE A 93 -7.13 9.61 -6.63
CA PHE A 93 -6.52 8.70 -5.67
C PHE A 93 -7.40 7.48 -5.51
N THR A 94 -6.85 6.29 -5.53
CA THR A 94 -7.65 5.09 -5.36
C THR A 94 -6.92 4.11 -4.46
N ASP A 95 -7.62 3.62 -3.43
CA ASP A 95 -7.19 2.39 -2.81
C ASP A 95 -7.18 1.24 -3.82
N LEU A 96 -6.48 0.17 -3.50
CA LEU A 96 -6.29 -0.97 -4.39
C LEU A 96 -7.19 -2.15 -4.00
N ASP A 97 -6.98 -2.71 -2.82
CA ASP A 97 -7.64 -3.94 -2.38
C ASP A 97 -9.10 -3.69 -2.01
N GLY A 98 -10.03 -4.36 -2.66
CA GLY A 98 -11.46 -4.11 -2.45
C GLY A 98 -12.00 -2.85 -3.14
N THR A 99 -11.13 -2.03 -3.76
CA THR A 99 -11.51 -0.78 -4.44
C THR A 99 -11.18 -0.80 -5.93
N PHE A 100 -9.90 -0.69 -6.31
CA PHE A 100 -9.48 -0.65 -7.72
C PHE A 100 -9.25 -2.03 -8.31
N LEU A 101 -8.61 -2.93 -7.54
CA LEU A 101 -8.36 -4.30 -7.97
C LEU A 101 -9.66 -5.09 -8.13
N THR A 102 -9.62 -6.10 -8.99
CA THR A 102 -10.73 -7.06 -9.12
C THR A 102 -10.93 -7.86 -7.83
N ALA A 103 -12.05 -8.61 -7.73
CA ALA A 103 -12.29 -9.49 -6.60
C ALA A 103 -11.21 -10.58 -6.42
N ASP A 104 -10.48 -10.91 -7.48
CA ASP A 104 -9.36 -11.85 -7.48
C ASP A 104 -8.01 -11.14 -7.23
N HIS A 105 -8.01 -9.91 -6.72
CA HIS A 105 -6.81 -9.09 -6.44
C HIS A 105 -5.91 -8.87 -7.66
N LEU A 106 -6.46 -8.81 -8.86
CA LEU A 106 -5.72 -8.52 -10.09
C LEU A 106 -5.95 -7.08 -10.56
N LEU A 107 -4.99 -6.52 -11.28
CA LEU A 107 -5.22 -5.26 -11.99
C LEU A 107 -6.35 -5.43 -13.02
N PRO A 108 -7.30 -4.47 -13.06
CA PRO A 108 -8.34 -4.48 -14.07
C PRO A 108 -7.75 -4.49 -15.48
N PRO A 109 -8.39 -5.19 -16.44
CA PRO A 109 -8.00 -5.11 -17.84
C PRO A 109 -7.94 -3.64 -18.30
N ARG A 110 -6.97 -3.33 -19.17
CA ARG A 110 -6.81 -1.99 -19.76
C ARG A 110 -6.38 -0.89 -18.75
N THR A 111 -5.94 -1.23 -17.54
CA THR A 111 -5.45 -0.24 -16.56
C THR A 111 -4.46 0.75 -17.19
N ALA A 112 -3.45 0.27 -17.93
CA ALA A 112 -2.49 1.16 -18.60
C ALA A 112 -3.15 2.13 -19.57
N GLN A 113 -4.14 1.67 -20.36
CA GLN A 113 -4.89 2.51 -21.30
C GLN A 113 -5.74 3.57 -20.57
N ILE A 114 -6.38 3.19 -19.46
CA ILE A 114 -7.15 4.14 -18.63
C ILE A 114 -6.21 5.24 -18.10
N VAL A 115 -5.06 4.85 -17.56
CA VAL A 115 -4.04 5.77 -17.04
C VAL A 115 -3.54 6.70 -18.14
N ASP A 116 -3.17 6.17 -19.31
CA ASP A 116 -2.68 6.98 -20.44
C ASP A 116 -3.72 8.02 -20.89
N ARG A 117 -5.02 7.64 -20.94
CA ARG A 117 -6.10 8.56 -21.27
C ARG A 117 -6.31 9.66 -20.23
N LEU A 118 -6.28 9.31 -18.94
CA LEU A 118 -6.35 10.29 -17.85
C LEU A 118 -5.21 11.29 -17.94
N GLN A 119 -3.97 10.80 -18.05
CA GLN A 119 -2.77 11.63 -18.12
C GLN A 119 -2.76 12.54 -19.38
N ALA A 120 -3.23 12.04 -20.53
CA ALA A 120 -3.37 12.84 -21.75
C ALA A 120 -4.35 14.01 -21.57
N THR A 121 -5.27 13.91 -20.62
CA THR A 121 -6.22 14.99 -20.28
C THR A 121 -5.80 15.81 -19.04
N GLY A 122 -4.60 15.57 -18.52
CA GLY A 122 -4.05 16.30 -17.37
C GLY A 122 -4.56 15.82 -16.01
N VAL A 123 -5.10 14.59 -15.91
CA VAL A 123 -5.49 13.98 -14.62
C VAL A 123 -4.44 12.95 -14.22
N ARG A 124 -3.89 13.07 -13.01
CA ARG A 124 -2.96 12.09 -12.45
C ARG A 124 -3.74 10.92 -11.86
N PHE A 125 -3.28 9.71 -12.16
CA PHE A 125 -3.75 8.48 -11.51
C PHE A 125 -2.78 8.13 -10.39
N VAL A 126 -3.28 7.99 -9.16
CA VAL A 126 -2.46 7.83 -7.96
C VAL A 126 -2.99 6.65 -7.13
N PRO A 127 -2.47 5.42 -7.31
CA PRO A 127 -2.75 4.33 -6.37
C PRO A 127 -2.29 4.72 -4.98
N THR A 128 -3.15 4.48 -3.98
CA THR A 128 -3.00 4.91 -2.60
C THR A 128 -3.27 3.72 -1.68
N SER A 129 -2.22 3.01 -1.27
CA SER A 129 -2.35 1.67 -0.69
C SER A 129 -1.49 1.46 0.55
N GLY A 130 -1.91 0.51 1.41
CA GLY A 130 -1.08 -0.06 2.47
C GLY A 130 0.03 -1.00 1.97
N ARG A 131 0.06 -1.29 0.66
CA ARG A 131 1.11 -2.11 0.04
C ARG A 131 2.42 -1.36 -0.04
N THR A 132 3.54 -2.13 0.06
CA THR A 132 4.89 -1.57 -0.09
C THR A 132 5.15 -1.14 -1.54
N VAL A 133 6.17 -0.31 -1.77
CA VAL A 133 6.61 0.07 -3.13
C VAL A 133 6.98 -1.17 -3.95
N ALA A 134 7.60 -2.19 -3.33
CA ALA A 134 7.93 -3.45 -4.00
C ALA A 134 6.67 -4.19 -4.47
N ALA A 135 5.63 -4.26 -3.63
CA ALA A 135 4.34 -4.84 -4.01
C ALA A 135 3.65 -4.02 -5.12
N LEU A 136 3.63 -2.68 -5.04
CA LEU A 136 3.12 -1.85 -6.14
C LEU A 136 3.86 -2.12 -7.45
N ARG A 137 5.18 -2.30 -7.39
CA ARG A 137 6.00 -2.63 -8.56
C ARG A 137 5.62 -3.97 -9.19
N SER A 138 5.29 -4.98 -8.38
CA SER A 138 4.84 -6.28 -8.89
C SER A 138 3.50 -6.18 -9.63
N PHE A 139 2.60 -5.29 -9.19
CA PHE A 139 1.30 -5.05 -9.85
C PHE A 139 1.43 -4.21 -11.12
N PHE A 140 2.08 -3.07 -11.02
CA PHE A 140 2.07 -2.06 -12.08
C PHE A 140 3.23 -2.22 -13.09
N GLY A 141 4.28 -2.99 -12.74
CA GLY A 141 5.46 -3.15 -13.61
C GLY A 141 6.05 -1.81 -14.03
N ASP A 142 6.32 -1.66 -15.33
CA ASP A 142 6.87 -0.43 -15.92
C ASP A 142 5.92 0.78 -15.79
N LEU A 143 4.62 0.54 -15.64
CA LEU A 143 3.64 1.61 -15.45
C LEU A 143 3.91 2.40 -14.15
N LEU A 144 4.44 1.76 -13.09
CA LEU A 144 4.74 2.42 -11.82
C LEU A 144 5.73 3.58 -12.01
N GLY A 145 6.69 3.47 -12.95
CA GLY A 145 7.63 4.54 -13.27
C GLY A 145 7.01 5.78 -13.95
N ARG A 146 5.75 5.70 -14.38
CA ARG A 146 5.02 6.74 -15.12
C ARG A 146 3.83 7.33 -14.36
N ILE A 147 3.54 6.83 -13.16
CA ILE A 147 2.43 7.28 -12.32
C ILE A 147 2.95 7.80 -10.98
N ASP A 148 2.16 8.62 -10.33
CA ASP A 148 2.35 9.00 -8.93
C ASP A 148 1.78 7.89 -8.05
N TYR A 149 2.25 7.76 -6.80
CA TYR A 149 1.71 6.77 -5.87
C TYR A 149 1.90 7.15 -4.41
N VAL A 150 1.04 6.62 -3.57
CA VAL A 150 1.12 6.64 -2.11
C VAL A 150 1.19 5.18 -1.64
N ALA A 151 2.35 4.74 -1.16
CA ALA A 151 2.60 3.39 -0.68
C ALA A 151 2.71 3.35 0.85
N GLY A 152 2.54 2.16 1.44
CA GLY A 152 2.67 1.95 2.88
C GLY A 152 1.76 2.87 3.70
N ASN A 153 0.51 3.12 3.25
CA ASN A 153 -0.42 4.06 3.88
C ASN A 153 0.15 5.49 4.07
N GLY A 154 1.05 5.94 3.20
CA GLY A 154 1.66 7.28 3.29
C GLY A 154 3.13 7.29 3.70
N MET A 155 3.73 6.12 3.93
CA MET A 155 5.15 5.99 4.28
C MET A 155 6.06 6.42 3.13
N ASP A 156 5.71 6.04 1.89
CA ASP A 156 6.44 6.34 0.67
C ASP A 156 5.53 7.00 -0.35
N VAL A 157 5.89 8.21 -0.79
CA VAL A 157 5.08 9.00 -1.70
C VAL A 157 5.93 9.53 -2.85
N VAL A 158 5.50 9.21 -4.07
CA VAL A 158 6.13 9.72 -5.30
C VAL A 158 5.12 10.55 -6.08
N ALA A 159 5.54 11.75 -6.49
CA ALA A 159 4.79 12.62 -7.37
C ALA A 159 5.72 13.26 -8.41
N GLY A 160 5.30 13.27 -9.67
CA GLY A 160 6.13 13.81 -10.77
C GLY A 160 7.46 13.07 -10.95
N GLY A 161 7.54 11.80 -10.55
CA GLY A 161 8.76 10.99 -10.63
C GLY A 161 9.79 11.27 -9.52
N VAL A 162 9.44 12.08 -8.51
CA VAL A 162 10.31 12.36 -7.35
C VAL A 162 9.66 11.91 -6.05
N CYS A 163 10.47 11.46 -5.09
CA CYS A 163 9.99 11.19 -3.74
C CYS A 163 9.65 12.52 -3.05
N VAL A 164 8.36 12.71 -2.73
CA VAL A 164 7.86 13.94 -2.08
C VAL A 164 7.61 13.76 -0.59
N ALA A 165 7.49 12.52 -0.13
CA ALA A 165 7.47 12.18 1.30
C ALA A 165 8.01 10.77 1.49
N HIS A 166 8.77 10.57 2.55
CA HIS A 166 9.28 9.29 3.00
C HIS A 166 9.30 9.29 4.52
N ARG A 167 8.92 8.17 5.13
CA ARG A 167 9.00 7.92 6.56
C ARG A 167 9.68 6.59 6.80
N GLU A 168 10.47 6.52 7.84
CA GLU A 168 11.22 5.32 8.23
C GLU A 168 10.77 4.84 9.60
N TYR A 169 10.76 3.53 9.76
CA TYR A 169 10.62 2.93 11.09
C TYR A 169 11.95 3.07 11.84
N VAL A 170 11.86 3.50 13.10
CA VAL A 170 13.02 3.50 13.99
C VAL A 170 13.20 2.07 14.50
N ARG A 171 14.37 1.49 14.28
CA ARG A 171 14.70 0.10 14.67
C ARG A 171 14.35 -0.22 16.12
N ASP A 172 14.82 0.60 17.06
CA ASP A 172 14.61 0.39 18.49
C ASP A 172 13.11 0.39 18.86
N ASP A 173 12.30 1.21 18.16
CA ASP A 173 10.86 1.25 18.35
C ASP A 173 10.19 -0.04 17.84
N VAL A 174 10.65 -0.57 16.70
CA VAL A 174 10.15 -1.83 16.13
C VAL A 174 10.54 -3.02 17.02
N GLU A 175 11.76 -3.05 17.55
CA GLU A 175 12.19 -4.08 18.51
C GLU A 175 11.37 -4.02 19.81
N ALA A 176 11.10 -2.82 20.32
CA ALA A 176 10.26 -2.64 21.50
C ALA A 176 8.80 -3.08 21.25
N LEU A 177 8.28 -2.82 20.04
CA LEU A 177 6.94 -3.29 19.63
C LEU A 177 6.90 -4.81 19.54
N LEU A 178 7.92 -5.46 18.98
CA LEU A 178 8.03 -6.92 18.94
C LEU A 178 7.98 -7.50 20.36
N ASP A 179 8.76 -6.94 21.30
CA ASP A 179 8.76 -7.39 22.67
C ASP A 179 7.40 -7.13 23.39
N ALA A 180 6.71 -6.05 23.04
CA ALA A 180 5.35 -5.79 23.52
C ALA A 180 4.36 -6.81 22.99
N THR A 181 4.42 -7.11 21.69
CA THR A 181 3.54 -8.11 21.03
C THR A 181 3.69 -9.50 21.65
N ARG A 182 4.92 -9.89 22.02
CA ARG A 182 5.20 -11.17 22.71
C ARG A 182 4.55 -11.29 24.10
N ARG A 183 4.27 -10.15 24.74
CA ARG A 183 3.62 -10.11 26.06
C ARG A 183 2.12 -10.03 26.02
N CYS A 184 1.52 -9.89 24.84
CA CYS A 184 0.06 -9.85 24.67
C CYS A 184 -0.60 -11.17 25.04
N SER A 185 -1.85 -11.09 25.45
CA SER A 185 -2.64 -12.25 25.92
C SER A 185 -2.98 -13.23 24.80
N GLN A 186 -2.99 -12.75 23.55
CA GLN A 186 -3.20 -13.60 22.38
C GLN A 186 -1.93 -13.68 21.52
N PRO A 187 -1.65 -14.86 20.93
CA PRO A 187 -0.57 -14.99 19.96
C PRO A 187 -0.83 -14.13 18.72
N ALA A 188 0.22 -13.49 18.24
CA ALA A 188 0.21 -12.76 16.97
C ALA A 188 1.51 -13.02 16.21
N ALA A 189 1.45 -13.14 14.89
CA ALA A 189 2.65 -13.11 14.07
C ALA A 189 3.11 -11.66 13.91
N PHE A 190 4.41 -11.45 14.03
CA PHE A 190 5.07 -10.17 13.78
C PHE A 190 5.76 -10.24 12.42
N VAL A 191 5.37 -9.37 11.51
CA VAL A 191 5.83 -9.37 10.13
C VAL A 191 6.56 -8.05 9.85
N VAL A 192 7.77 -8.17 9.34
CA VAL A 192 8.56 -7.03 8.87
C VAL A 192 8.80 -7.19 7.38
N PHE A 193 8.54 -6.16 6.62
CA PHE A 193 8.81 -6.11 5.19
C PHE A 193 10.10 -5.31 4.97
N GLY A 194 11.13 -5.98 4.49
CA GLY A 194 12.38 -5.38 4.05
C GLY A 194 12.44 -5.24 2.52
N ALA A 195 13.63 -4.93 2.01
CA ALA A 195 13.86 -4.79 0.57
C ALA A 195 13.57 -6.08 -0.23
N ASP A 196 13.84 -7.25 0.38
CA ASP A 196 13.72 -8.57 -0.27
C ASP A 196 12.37 -9.26 -0.01
N GLY A 197 11.47 -8.63 0.70
CA GLY A 197 10.14 -9.17 1.01
C GLY A 197 9.81 -9.25 2.50
N PRO A 198 8.74 -9.99 2.86
CA PRO A 198 8.31 -10.14 4.23
C PRO A 198 9.16 -11.14 5.01
N TYR A 199 9.45 -10.81 6.26
CA TYR A 199 10.12 -11.64 7.24
C TYR A 199 9.21 -11.88 8.44
N LEU A 200 9.05 -13.14 8.85
CA LEU A 200 8.27 -13.50 10.03
C LEU A 200 9.17 -13.62 11.26
N MET A 201 8.80 -12.92 12.33
CA MET A 201 9.35 -13.13 13.67
C MET A 201 8.31 -13.79 14.57
N ASP A 202 8.71 -14.89 15.17
CA ASP A 202 7.97 -15.65 16.19
C ASP A 202 6.48 -15.92 15.89
N LEU A 203 6.07 -17.16 16.10
CA LEU A 203 4.72 -17.69 16.21
C LEU A 203 4.28 -18.50 14.99
N ASP A 204 3.09 -19.03 15.05
CA ASP A 204 2.52 -19.97 14.09
C ASP A 204 2.83 -19.57 12.63
N VAL A 205 4.02 -19.98 12.24
CA VAL A 205 4.66 -19.61 10.96
C VAL A 205 3.76 -20.01 9.79
N ASP A 206 3.06 -21.15 9.91
CA ASP A 206 2.24 -21.66 8.81
C ASP A 206 0.98 -20.81 8.58
N PHE A 207 0.34 -20.38 9.67
CA PHE A 207 -0.82 -19.48 9.57
C PHE A 207 -0.42 -18.11 8.98
N ALA A 208 0.61 -17.49 9.54
CA ALA A 208 1.09 -16.20 9.05
C ALA A 208 1.59 -16.30 7.61
N ARG A 209 2.32 -17.35 7.27
CA ARG A 209 2.81 -17.61 5.90
C ARG A 209 1.66 -17.67 4.91
N SER A 210 0.60 -18.43 5.20
CA SER A 210 -0.56 -18.53 4.30
C SER A 210 -1.25 -17.19 4.07
N CYS A 211 -1.32 -16.33 5.09
CA CYS A 211 -1.89 -14.98 4.95
C CYS A 211 -1.03 -14.07 4.07
N ILE A 212 0.29 -14.09 4.25
CA ILE A 212 1.20 -13.18 3.53
C ILE A 212 1.36 -13.59 2.06
N GLU A 213 1.64 -14.88 1.80
CA GLU A 213 1.84 -15.39 0.44
C GLU A 213 0.60 -15.19 -0.44
N SER A 214 -0.61 -15.30 0.13
CA SER A 214 -1.86 -15.07 -0.61
C SER A 214 -2.12 -13.60 -0.93
N LEU A 215 -1.67 -12.68 -0.05
CA LEU A 215 -1.96 -11.25 -0.19
C LEU A 215 -0.89 -10.49 -0.98
N GLU A 216 0.39 -10.87 -0.82
CA GLU A 216 1.51 -10.11 -1.39
C GLU A 216 2.29 -10.90 -2.46
N HIS A 217 1.91 -12.13 -2.74
CA HIS A 217 2.61 -13.04 -3.68
C HIS A 217 4.12 -13.17 -3.40
N ALA A 218 4.54 -12.99 -2.13
CA ALA A 218 5.93 -12.99 -1.73
C ALA A 218 6.29 -14.24 -0.93
N GLU A 219 7.53 -14.73 -1.11
CA GLU A 219 8.05 -15.82 -0.32
C GLU A 219 8.41 -15.33 1.08
N VAL A 220 7.83 -15.97 2.11
CA VAL A 220 8.09 -15.64 3.51
C VAL A 220 9.36 -16.33 4.00
N ARG A 221 10.28 -15.56 4.54
CA ARG A 221 11.54 -16.04 5.08
C ARG A 221 11.56 -15.94 6.61
N PRO A 222 12.20 -16.87 7.34
CA PRO A 222 12.42 -16.71 8.77
C PRO A 222 13.22 -15.44 9.04
N LEU A 223 12.80 -14.64 10.03
CA LEU A 223 13.52 -13.44 10.40
C LEU A 223 14.68 -13.79 11.34
N ASP A 224 15.88 -13.43 10.93
CA ASP A 224 17.04 -13.32 11.82
C ASP A 224 17.13 -11.89 12.36
N ARG A 225 17.46 -11.71 13.66
CA ARG A 225 17.59 -10.37 14.29
C ARG A 225 18.59 -9.44 13.57
N GLY A 226 19.55 -10.00 12.84
CA GLY A 226 20.45 -9.23 11.99
C GLY A 226 19.80 -8.52 10.82
N LEU A 227 18.57 -8.92 10.42
CA LEU A 227 17.85 -8.31 9.29
C LEU A 227 17.23 -6.94 9.58
N PHE A 228 17.22 -6.49 10.84
CA PHE A 228 16.83 -5.11 11.16
C PHE A 228 17.90 -4.07 10.78
N ASP A 229 19.03 -4.49 10.23
CA ASP A 229 20.05 -3.57 9.71
C ASP A 229 19.66 -2.96 8.37
N ASP A 230 18.69 -3.60 7.67
CA ASP A 230 18.12 -3.11 6.41
C ASP A 230 16.92 -2.18 6.66
N PRO A 231 16.62 -1.24 5.73
CA PRO A 231 15.45 -0.38 5.84
C PRO A 231 14.15 -1.17 5.94
N ILE A 232 13.34 -0.86 6.95
CA ILE A 232 12.03 -1.48 7.16
C ILE A 232 11.00 -0.72 6.32
N ALA A 233 10.43 -1.39 5.33
CA ALA A 233 9.42 -0.80 4.45
C ALA A 233 8.01 -0.85 5.05
N LYS A 234 7.70 -1.88 5.87
CA LYS A 234 6.40 -2.04 6.52
C LYS A 234 6.51 -2.96 7.72
N VAL A 235 5.71 -2.70 8.73
CA VAL A 235 5.46 -3.63 9.85
C VAL A 235 3.99 -3.99 9.86
N ALA A 236 3.68 -5.26 10.06
CA ALA A 236 2.31 -5.73 10.24
C ALA A 236 2.25 -6.79 11.36
N LEU A 237 1.07 -6.92 11.94
CA LEU A 237 0.74 -7.95 12.91
C LEU A 237 -0.40 -8.80 12.35
N ILE A 238 -0.35 -10.11 12.59
CA ILE A 238 -1.45 -11.02 12.26
C ILE A 238 -1.92 -11.64 13.55
N ALA A 239 -3.05 -11.15 14.04
CA ALA A 239 -3.68 -11.66 15.26
C ALA A 239 -4.25 -13.05 15.00
N ARG A 240 -4.07 -13.98 15.96
CA ARG A 240 -4.62 -15.34 15.84
C ARG A 240 -6.14 -15.37 15.97
N ARG A 241 -6.72 -14.44 16.73
CA ARG A 241 -8.16 -14.39 17.02
C ARG A 241 -8.82 -13.10 16.56
N ASP A 242 -8.47 -11.99 17.16
CA ASP A 242 -9.13 -10.71 16.95
C ASP A 242 -8.11 -9.56 16.91
N ALA A 243 -8.08 -8.85 15.79
CA ALA A 243 -7.17 -7.72 15.59
C ALA A 243 -7.46 -6.58 16.58
N GLY A 244 -8.73 -6.29 16.86
CA GLY A 244 -9.10 -5.21 17.76
C GLY A 244 -8.72 -5.48 19.22
N GLU A 245 -8.75 -6.74 19.68
CA GLU A 245 -8.25 -7.10 21.01
C GLU A 245 -6.73 -6.85 21.11
N LEU A 246 -5.98 -7.27 20.10
CA LEU A 246 -4.54 -7.08 20.07
C LEU A 246 -4.17 -5.59 20.06
N VAL A 247 -4.86 -4.78 19.29
CA VAL A 247 -4.67 -3.32 19.26
C VAL A 247 -4.91 -2.71 20.64
N ARG A 248 -6.00 -3.08 21.32
CA ARG A 248 -6.29 -2.57 22.68
C ARG A 248 -5.19 -2.89 23.71
N GLU A 249 -4.45 -3.99 23.53
CA GLU A 249 -3.31 -4.33 24.40
C GLU A 249 -2.05 -3.55 24.03
N LEU A 250 -1.83 -3.27 22.74
CA LEU A 250 -0.62 -2.60 22.25
C LEU A 250 -0.70 -1.07 22.34
N GLU A 251 -1.87 -0.48 22.15
CA GLU A 251 -2.07 0.97 22.16
C GLU A 251 -1.52 1.67 23.43
N PRO A 252 -1.70 1.16 24.67
CA PRO A 252 -1.16 1.76 25.87
C PRO A 252 0.38 1.71 25.98
N VAL A 253 1.04 0.82 25.24
CA VAL A 253 2.49 0.55 25.36
C VAL A 253 3.31 1.00 24.16
N ALA A 254 2.67 1.23 23.04
CA ALA A 254 3.33 1.59 21.78
C ALA A 254 2.58 2.65 20.96
N GLY A 255 1.38 3.08 21.39
CA GLY A 255 0.56 4.05 20.68
C GLY A 255 1.10 5.50 20.66
N ASP A 256 2.17 5.78 21.38
CA ASP A 256 2.93 7.02 21.30
C ASP A 256 3.88 7.06 20.09
N ARG A 257 4.27 5.90 19.56
CA ARG A 257 5.20 5.70 18.45
C ARG A 257 4.53 5.17 17.18
N PHE A 258 3.44 4.43 17.33
CA PHE A 258 2.74 3.78 16.24
C PHE A 258 1.24 4.06 16.28
N ASP A 259 0.65 4.07 15.09
CA ASP A 259 -0.79 3.93 14.87
C ASP A 259 -1.07 2.52 14.34
N PHE A 260 -2.14 1.90 14.82
CA PHE A 260 -2.54 0.55 14.45
C PHE A 260 -3.78 0.60 13.59
N ALA A 261 -3.70 0.11 12.35
CA ALA A 261 -4.81 0.09 11.40
C ALA A 261 -5.26 -1.34 11.12
N PRO A 262 -6.33 -1.84 11.75
CA PRO A 262 -6.90 -3.14 11.42
C PRO A 262 -7.41 -3.16 9.97
N CYS A 263 -6.95 -4.16 9.21
CA CYS A 263 -7.32 -4.39 7.83
C CYS A 263 -7.96 -5.79 7.71
N GLY A 264 -9.23 -5.90 8.09
CA GLY A 264 -9.92 -7.18 8.19
C GLY A 264 -9.88 -7.80 9.59
N ALA A 265 -10.19 -9.11 9.68
CA ALA A 265 -10.40 -9.77 10.96
C ALA A 265 -9.12 -9.95 11.80
N ASN A 266 -8.01 -10.21 11.13
CA ASN A 266 -6.77 -10.65 11.78
C ASN A 266 -5.56 -9.76 11.47
N TRP A 267 -5.58 -9.01 10.39
CA TRP A 267 -4.46 -8.21 9.93
C TRP A 267 -4.47 -6.80 10.53
N ILE A 268 -3.30 -6.33 10.96
CA ILE A 268 -3.10 -4.99 11.50
C ILE A 268 -1.87 -4.40 10.81
N ASP A 269 -2.05 -3.32 10.04
CA ASP A 269 -0.93 -2.50 9.60
C ASP A 269 -0.45 -1.66 10.80
N VAL A 270 0.85 -1.68 11.04
CA VAL A 270 1.50 -0.83 12.04
C VAL A 270 2.09 0.36 11.30
N LEU A 271 1.66 1.56 11.61
CA LEU A 271 2.10 2.79 10.96
C LEU A 271 2.96 3.60 11.89
N VAL A 272 3.94 4.31 11.39
CA VAL A 272 4.65 5.33 12.17
C VAL A 272 3.63 6.37 12.62
N LYS A 273 3.71 6.80 13.89
CA LYS A 273 2.73 7.69 14.51
C LYS A 273 2.45 8.93 13.67
N GLY A 274 1.17 9.18 13.42
CA GLY A 274 0.66 10.32 12.67
C GLY A 274 0.86 10.22 11.16
N VAL A 275 1.13 9.03 10.63
CA VAL A 275 1.16 8.77 9.17
C VAL A 275 -0.14 8.08 8.76
N ASP A 276 -0.82 8.65 7.76
CA ASP A 276 -2.06 8.15 7.18
C ASP A 276 -2.03 8.36 5.64
N LYS A 277 -2.85 7.63 4.91
CA LYS A 277 -3.05 7.80 3.46
C LYS A 277 -3.28 9.26 3.08
N ILE A 278 -4.04 10.00 3.89
CA ILE A 278 -4.33 11.42 3.63
C ILE A 278 -3.06 12.29 3.67
N ASP A 279 -2.06 11.94 4.46
CA ASP A 279 -0.81 12.71 4.50
C ASP A 279 -0.02 12.53 3.22
N GLY A 280 0.01 11.30 2.68
CA GLY A 280 0.55 11.04 1.35
C GLY A 280 -0.21 11.76 0.25
N ILE A 281 -1.54 11.77 0.31
CA ILE A 281 -2.39 12.52 -0.63
C ILE A 281 -2.08 14.01 -0.57
N ARG A 282 -1.95 14.60 0.62
CA ARG A 282 -1.59 16.01 0.81
C ARG A 282 -0.23 16.34 0.20
N ALA A 283 0.75 15.44 0.34
CA ALA A 283 2.07 15.61 -0.28
C ALA A 283 1.97 15.65 -1.81
N VAL A 284 1.21 14.74 -2.42
CA VAL A 284 0.95 14.75 -3.88
C VAL A 284 0.18 16.00 -4.30
N MET A 285 -0.88 16.37 -3.57
CA MET A 285 -1.66 17.60 -3.84
C MET A 285 -0.78 18.84 -3.78
N GLY A 286 0.10 18.95 -2.77
CA GLY A 286 1.06 20.05 -2.64
C GLY A 286 2.01 20.13 -3.83
N HIS A 287 2.53 18.99 -4.30
CA HIS A 287 3.38 18.93 -5.49
C HIS A 287 2.62 19.37 -6.77
N LEU A 288 1.36 18.99 -6.91
CA LEU A 288 0.53 19.33 -8.08
C LEU A 288 -0.10 20.73 -8.00
N GLY A 289 -0.03 21.42 -6.88
CA GLY A 289 -0.81 22.64 -6.64
C GLY A 289 -2.32 22.39 -6.78
N ALA A 290 -2.80 21.25 -6.28
CA ALA A 290 -4.20 20.85 -6.38
C ALA A 290 -4.97 21.23 -5.12
N ALA A 291 -6.15 21.82 -5.31
CA ALA A 291 -7.10 22.09 -4.22
C ALA A 291 -7.90 20.80 -3.86
N PRO A 292 -8.47 20.69 -2.64
CA PRO A 292 -9.21 19.51 -2.23
C PRO A 292 -10.40 19.16 -3.12
N ASP A 293 -11.03 20.12 -3.76
CA ASP A 293 -12.16 19.96 -4.69
C ASP A 293 -11.73 19.69 -6.14
N GLU A 294 -10.42 19.61 -6.40
CA GLU A 294 -9.83 19.22 -7.67
C GLU A 294 -9.27 17.78 -7.65
N VAL A 295 -9.52 17.04 -6.58
CA VAL A 295 -9.09 15.64 -6.45
C VAL A 295 -10.23 14.76 -5.98
N ALA A 296 -10.32 13.53 -6.49
CA ALA A 296 -11.26 12.52 -6.02
C ALA A 296 -10.50 11.36 -5.37
N ALA A 297 -11.08 10.76 -4.32
CA ALA A 297 -10.51 9.61 -3.63
C ALA A 297 -11.53 8.47 -3.54
N PHE A 298 -11.09 7.25 -3.88
CA PHE A 298 -11.88 6.03 -3.86
C PHE A 298 -11.35 5.07 -2.81
N GLY A 299 -12.26 4.45 -2.02
CA GLY A 299 -11.86 3.51 -0.98
C GLY A 299 -13.01 2.63 -0.49
N ASP A 300 -12.68 1.65 0.35
CA ASP A 300 -13.63 0.66 0.86
C ASP A 300 -13.46 0.31 2.35
N SER A 301 -12.32 0.58 2.96
CA SER A 301 -12.03 0.11 4.31
C SER A 301 -11.56 1.21 5.28
N LEU A 302 -11.38 0.86 6.57
CA LEU A 302 -11.13 1.86 7.62
C LEU A 302 -9.78 2.57 7.51
N ASN A 303 -8.79 2.01 6.83
CA ASN A 303 -7.55 2.71 6.51
C ASN A 303 -7.73 3.84 5.48
N ASP A 304 -8.92 3.94 4.86
CA ASP A 304 -9.30 5.03 3.95
C ASP A 304 -10.03 6.18 4.68
N LEU A 305 -10.40 5.97 5.96
CA LEU A 305 -11.25 6.90 6.70
C LEU A 305 -10.69 8.32 6.73
N GLY A 306 -9.36 8.45 6.88
CA GLY A 306 -8.68 9.74 6.87
C GLY A 306 -8.90 10.51 5.58
N MET A 307 -8.72 9.87 4.41
CA MET A 307 -8.93 10.51 3.12
C MET A 307 -10.41 10.75 2.81
N MET A 308 -11.32 9.87 3.24
CA MET A 308 -12.76 10.05 3.03
C MET A 308 -13.31 11.25 3.82
N ARG A 309 -12.82 11.48 5.02
CA ARG A 309 -13.22 12.64 5.85
C ARG A 309 -12.65 13.96 5.35
N ALA A 310 -11.42 13.93 4.83
CA ALA A 310 -10.68 15.13 4.46
C ALA A 310 -11.06 15.68 3.08
N LEU A 311 -11.50 14.82 2.15
CA LEU A 311 -11.71 15.20 0.76
C LEU A 311 -13.21 15.34 0.42
N PRO A 312 -13.61 16.46 -0.24
CA PRO A 312 -15.01 16.66 -0.61
C PRO A 312 -15.51 15.70 -1.70
N LEU A 313 -14.62 15.18 -2.55
CA LEU A 313 -14.96 14.20 -3.59
C LEU A 313 -14.51 12.79 -3.16
N SER A 314 -14.94 12.37 -1.97
CA SER A 314 -14.72 11.04 -1.41
C SER A 314 -15.79 10.06 -1.89
N VAL A 315 -15.35 8.90 -2.40
CA VAL A 315 -16.16 7.92 -3.11
C VAL A 315 -16.01 6.54 -2.46
N ALA A 316 -17.10 6.01 -1.93
CA ALA A 316 -17.18 4.62 -1.51
C ALA A 316 -17.56 3.72 -2.69
N VAL A 317 -16.95 2.53 -2.77
CA VAL A 317 -17.51 1.44 -3.57
C VAL A 317 -18.65 0.77 -2.80
N SER A 318 -19.59 0.12 -3.49
CA SER A 318 -20.77 -0.48 -2.82
C SER A 318 -20.42 -1.63 -1.86
N ASN A 319 -19.30 -2.30 -2.08
CA ASN A 319 -18.74 -3.32 -1.17
C ASN A 319 -17.96 -2.73 0.00
N ALA A 320 -17.84 -1.39 0.13
CA ALA A 320 -17.15 -0.75 1.23
C ALA A 320 -17.79 -1.09 2.60
N MET A 321 -16.95 -1.06 3.63
CA MET A 321 -17.39 -1.26 5.03
C MET A 321 -18.49 -0.24 5.37
N GLU A 322 -19.53 -0.71 6.08
CA GLU A 322 -20.67 0.15 6.45
C GLU A 322 -20.25 1.32 7.36
N GLU A 323 -19.17 1.15 8.12
CA GLU A 323 -18.58 2.19 8.97
C GLU A 323 -17.89 3.29 8.17
N LEU A 324 -17.37 2.98 6.96
CA LEU A 324 -16.73 3.96 6.09
C LEU A 324 -17.75 4.81 5.34
N LYS A 325 -18.79 4.19 4.83
CA LYS A 325 -19.77 4.82 3.94
C LYS A 325 -20.33 6.15 4.45
N PRO A 326 -20.66 6.34 5.75
CA PRO A 326 -21.16 7.62 6.27
C PRO A 326 -20.19 8.80 6.09
N HIS A 327 -18.92 8.53 5.83
CA HIS A 327 -17.88 9.55 5.65
C HIS A 327 -17.59 9.88 4.18
N CYS A 328 -18.27 9.22 3.24
CA CYS A 328 -18.10 9.42 1.81
C CYS A 328 -19.22 10.30 1.24
N ALA A 329 -18.86 11.18 0.30
CA ALA A 329 -19.81 12.05 -0.37
C ALA A 329 -20.58 11.31 -1.49
N PHE A 330 -19.93 10.31 -2.11
CA PHE A 330 -20.46 9.56 -3.25
C PHE A 330 -20.39 8.06 -2.98
N GLU A 331 -21.27 7.31 -3.65
CA GLU A 331 -21.21 5.86 -3.71
C GLU A 331 -21.37 5.40 -5.17
N ILE A 332 -20.51 4.44 -5.58
CA ILE A 332 -20.54 3.83 -6.91
C ILE A 332 -20.69 2.31 -6.79
N GLY A 333 -20.73 1.58 -7.90
CA GLY A 333 -20.83 0.12 -7.90
C GLY A 333 -19.64 -0.59 -7.22
N SER A 334 -19.69 -1.92 -7.20
CA SER A 334 -18.68 -2.77 -6.56
C SER A 334 -17.36 -2.82 -7.35
N ASN A 335 -16.25 -3.09 -6.64
CA ASN A 335 -14.99 -3.43 -7.27
C ASN A 335 -15.11 -4.71 -8.12
N ALA A 336 -15.94 -5.67 -7.72
CA ALA A 336 -16.19 -6.89 -8.48
C ALA A 336 -16.82 -6.61 -9.87
N ASP A 337 -17.57 -5.51 -9.99
CA ASP A 337 -18.15 -5.04 -11.25
C ASP A 337 -17.22 -4.08 -12.02
N GLY A 338 -16.03 -3.81 -11.51
CA GLY A 338 -15.08 -2.87 -12.11
C GLY A 338 -15.56 -1.41 -12.07
N ALA A 339 -16.28 -1.02 -11.02
CA ALA A 339 -16.91 0.29 -10.94
C ALA A 339 -15.91 1.45 -10.96
N VAL A 340 -14.76 1.34 -10.27
CA VAL A 340 -13.73 2.39 -10.29
C VAL A 340 -13.09 2.53 -11.67
N PRO A 341 -12.57 1.48 -12.34
CA PRO A 341 -12.09 1.58 -13.71
C PRO A 341 -13.10 2.20 -14.67
N ALA A 342 -14.37 1.77 -14.60
CA ALA A 342 -15.44 2.33 -15.44
C ALA A 342 -15.69 3.82 -15.18
N CYS A 343 -15.64 4.25 -13.91
CA CYS A 343 -15.73 5.66 -13.55
C CYS A 343 -14.56 6.46 -14.14
N LEU A 344 -13.34 5.97 -14.01
CA LEU A 344 -12.14 6.62 -14.56
C LEU A 344 -12.18 6.72 -16.10
N GLU A 345 -12.67 5.70 -16.79
CA GLU A 345 -12.90 5.76 -18.25
C GLU A 345 -13.89 6.86 -18.63
N ARG A 346 -14.98 7.02 -17.86
CA ARG A 346 -15.97 8.09 -18.10
C ARG A 346 -15.38 9.47 -17.84
N ILE A 347 -14.59 9.64 -16.76
CA ILE A 347 -13.86 10.90 -16.48
C ILE A 347 -12.95 11.25 -17.66
N ALA A 348 -12.14 10.31 -18.14
CA ALA A 348 -11.27 10.52 -19.28
C ALA A 348 -12.06 10.91 -20.54
N ALA A 349 -13.14 10.22 -20.84
CA ALA A 349 -13.99 10.50 -22.01
C ALA A 349 -14.62 11.91 -21.96
N LEU A 350 -15.11 12.35 -20.80
CA LEU A 350 -15.68 13.70 -20.64
C LEU A 350 -14.62 14.79 -20.88
N ARG A 351 -13.41 14.59 -20.35
CA ARG A 351 -12.30 15.51 -20.54
C ARG A 351 -11.80 15.54 -22.00
N GLU A 352 -11.67 14.39 -22.64
CA GLU A 352 -11.33 14.29 -24.08
C GLU A 352 -12.36 15.04 -24.93
N ALA A 353 -13.64 14.89 -24.62
CA ALA A 353 -14.71 15.61 -25.33
C ALA A 353 -14.62 17.13 -25.15
N ALA A 354 -14.26 17.59 -23.95
CA ALA A 354 -14.08 19.03 -23.65
C ALA A 354 -12.85 19.64 -24.33
N LEU A 355 -11.80 18.83 -24.56
CA LEU A 355 -10.56 19.26 -25.23
C LEU A 355 -10.69 19.27 -26.78
N ARG A 356 -11.70 18.63 -27.36
CA ARG A 356 -11.93 18.64 -28.83
C ARG A 356 -12.28 20.06 -29.28
N PRO A 357 -11.65 20.58 -30.36
CA PRO A 357 -12.06 21.84 -30.95
C PRO A 357 -13.54 21.77 -31.34
N ARG A 358 -14.33 22.76 -30.94
CA ARG A 358 -15.72 22.87 -31.45
C ARG A 358 -15.62 23.03 -32.97
N ALA A 359 -16.19 22.09 -33.72
CA ALA A 359 -16.37 22.27 -35.15
C ALA A 359 -17.13 23.59 -35.38
N ARG A 360 -16.50 24.50 -36.13
CA ARG A 360 -17.09 25.79 -36.51
C ARG A 360 -18.18 25.58 -37.54
#